data_ad979ef3e91c09fb817b55f83bb27ea1
#
_entry.id   ad979ef3e91c09fb817b55f83bb27ea1
#
_cell.length_a   1.000
_cell.length_b   1.000
_cell.length_c   1.000
_cell.angle_alpha   90.00
_cell.angle_beta   90.00
_cell.angle_gamma   90.00
#
_symmetry.space_group_name_H-M   'P 1'
#
loop_
_entity.id
_entity.type
_entity.pdbx_description
1 polymer ?
#
loop_
_entity_poly.entity_id
_entity_poly.type
_entity_poly.pdbx_seq_one_letter_code
_entity_poly.pdbx_strand_id
1 'polypeptide(L)'
;NVTLRTGSWLDPADKVGLAGMTGAVMRTGGSTGMSPDEVDEELEQLAASMSIGFAKESGSASLDVPKKALKRGLQNFADLLRRPAFEQGRVELAKLQALEGIRRRQDSPGSIVGREFAKLLYGPTHPSARETSVRSIDAITREDLVAFHQRTVHPNGIILGVTGDFEKADMVALLRAAFGDWAKGDVPAVTIPAV
;
A
#
# COMPACT_ATOMS: atom_id res chain seq x y z
N ASN A 1 2.70 -12.45 5.30
CA ASN A 1 3.31 -11.12 5.25
C ASN A 1 4.02 -10.90 3.93
N VAL A 2 3.90 -9.71 3.40
CA VAL A 2 4.50 -9.30 2.12
C VAL A 2 5.28 -8.00 2.34
N THR A 3 6.50 -7.94 1.81
CA THR A 3 7.26 -6.70 1.67
C THR A 3 7.37 -6.37 0.19
N LEU A 4 7.06 -5.12 -0.17
CA LEU A 4 7.08 -4.63 -1.55
C LEU A 4 8.18 -3.55 -1.70
N ARG A 5 8.90 -3.59 -2.82
CA ARG A 5 9.87 -2.55 -3.21
C ARG A 5 9.13 -1.36 -3.83
N THR A 6 8.45 -0.61 -2.98
CA THR A 6 7.70 0.60 -3.34
C THR A 6 7.69 1.54 -2.14
N GLY A 7 7.29 2.77 -2.30
CA GLY A 7 7.19 3.70 -1.18
C GLY A 7 7.15 5.15 -1.65
N SER A 8 6.98 6.07 -0.68
CA SER A 8 6.79 7.50 -0.98
C SER A 8 8.06 8.20 -1.50
N TRP A 9 9.23 7.56 -1.48
CA TRP A 9 10.39 8.07 -2.20
C TRP A 9 10.19 8.08 -3.72
N LEU A 10 9.24 7.27 -4.22
CA LEU A 10 8.84 7.23 -5.62
C LEU A 10 7.74 8.25 -5.97
N ASP A 11 7.23 9.01 -4.98
CA ASP A 11 6.22 10.04 -5.23
C ASP A 11 6.80 11.16 -6.10
N PRO A 12 6.06 11.64 -7.11
CA PRO A 12 6.37 12.89 -7.78
C PRO A 12 6.40 14.06 -6.78
N ALA A 13 7.23 15.06 -7.04
CA ALA A 13 7.42 16.18 -6.12
C ALA A 13 6.13 16.99 -5.88
N ASP A 14 5.25 17.05 -6.85
CA ASP A 14 3.95 17.72 -6.81
C ASP A 14 2.81 16.85 -6.24
N LYS A 15 3.05 15.53 -6.04
CA LYS A 15 2.06 14.54 -5.55
C LYS A 15 2.57 13.76 -4.35
N VAL A 16 3.25 14.45 -3.42
CA VAL A 16 3.70 13.83 -2.17
C VAL A 16 2.50 13.32 -1.37
N GLY A 17 2.52 12.03 -1.03
CA GLY A 17 1.40 11.29 -0.41
C GLY A 17 0.77 10.25 -1.33
N LEU A 18 1.14 10.22 -2.62
CA LEU A 18 0.60 9.29 -3.62
C LEU A 18 0.79 7.83 -3.21
N ALA A 19 2.00 7.43 -2.81
CA ALA A 19 2.26 6.06 -2.38
C ALA A 19 1.40 5.66 -1.17
N GLY A 20 1.38 6.49 -0.13
CA GLY A 20 0.57 6.21 1.06
C GLY A 20 -0.92 6.06 0.74
N MET A 21 -1.46 6.93 -0.09
CA MET A 21 -2.85 6.85 -0.54
C MET A 21 -3.09 5.62 -1.40
N THR A 22 -2.16 5.26 -2.30
CA THR A 22 -2.25 4.04 -3.12
C THR A 22 -2.36 2.81 -2.23
N GLY A 23 -1.46 2.64 -1.23
CA GLY A 23 -1.51 1.51 -0.31
C GLY A 23 -2.82 1.44 0.48
N ALA A 24 -3.30 2.57 0.99
CA ALA A 24 -4.55 2.65 1.74
C ALA A 24 -5.76 2.25 0.87
N VAL A 25 -5.86 2.79 -0.34
CA VAL A 25 -7.00 2.51 -1.23
C VAL A 25 -6.89 1.12 -1.88
N MET A 26 -5.71 0.55 -2.05
CA MET A 26 -5.58 -0.88 -2.41
C MET A 26 -6.31 -1.78 -1.42
N ARG A 27 -6.27 -1.47 -0.11
CA ARG A 27 -6.98 -2.25 0.92
C ARG A 27 -8.49 -1.97 0.92
N THR A 28 -8.89 -0.73 0.75
CA THR A 28 -10.27 -0.28 0.98
C THR A 28 -11.08 -0.04 -0.30
N GLY A 29 -10.44 0.00 -1.45
CA GLY A 29 -11.04 0.38 -2.73
C GLY A 29 -11.59 -0.77 -3.56
N GLY A 30 -11.68 -1.98 -3.00
CA GLY A 30 -12.14 -3.16 -3.70
C GLY A 30 -11.13 -3.74 -4.70
N SER A 31 -11.53 -4.79 -5.38
CA SER A 31 -10.80 -5.41 -6.49
C SER A 31 -11.66 -5.42 -7.76
N THR A 32 -11.09 -5.81 -8.89
CA THR A 32 -11.86 -5.94 -10.14
C THR A 32 -13.01 -6.95 -10.08
N GLY A 33 -12.99 -7.84 -9.08
CA GLY A 33 -14.00 -8.89 -8.90
C GLY A 33 -14.92 -8.69 -7.70
N MET A 34 -14.64 -7.71 -6.83
CA MET A 34 -15.40 -7.47 -5.60
C MET A 34 -15.41 -5.97 -5.27
N SER A 35 -16.58 -5.45 -4.95
CA SER A 35 -16.74 -4.09 -4.43
C SER A 35 -16.05 -3.93 -3.06
N PRO A 36 -15.82 -2.71 -2.58
CA PRO A 36 -15.26 -2.46 -1.25
C PRO A 36 -16.02 -3.16 -0.12
N ASP A 37 -17.35 -3.07 -0.15
CA ASP A 37 -18.20 -3.63 0.90
C ASP A 37 -18.20 -5.16 0.86
N GLU A 38 -18.21 -5.78 -0.34
CA GLU A 38 -18.07 -7.23 -0.49
C GLU A 38 -16.72 -7.75 0.03
N VAL A 39 -15.63 -6.98 -0.15
CA VAL A 39 -14.31 -7.35 0.42
C VAL A 39 -14.37 -7.34 1.94
N ASP A 40 -14.97 -6.32 2.55
CA ASP A 40 -15.06 -6.22 4.00
C ASP A 40 -15.97 -7.30 4.59
N GLU A 41 -17.13 -7.56 4.00
CA GLU A 41 -18.04 -8.65 4.38
C GLU A 41 -17.37 -10.03 4.26
N GLU A 42 -16.66 -10.27 3.18
CA GLU A 42 -15.94 -11.53 2.97
C GLU A 42 -14.86 -11.74 4.04
N LEU A 43 -14.09 -10.71 4.39
CA LEU A 43 -13.08 -10.79 5.46
C LEU A 43 -13.71 -11.10 6.82
N GLU A 44 -14.85 -10.50 7.14
CA GLU A 44 -15.61 -10.80 8.36
C GLU A 44 -16.08 -12.26 8.39
N GLN A 45 -16.68 -12.74 7.30
CA GLN A 45 -17.15 -14.12 7.18
C GLN A 45 -16.01 -15.15 7.32
N LEU A 46 -14.82 -14.82 6.81
CA LEU A 46 -13.63 -15.66 6.91
C LEU A 46 -12.94 -15.54 8.28
N ALA A 47 -13.37 -14.64 9.15
CA ALA A 47 -12.66 -14.21 10.37
C ALA A 47 -11.18 -13.87 10.05
N ALA A 48 -10.97 -13.16 8.95
CA ALA A 48 -9.65 -12.77 8.45
C ALA A 48 -9.41 -11.28 8.67
N SER A 49 -8.15 -10.91 8.85
CA SER A 49 -7.71 -9.53 8.82
C SER A 49 -6.68 -9.31 7.72
N MET A 50 -6.74 -8.14 7.09
CA MET A 50 -5.86 -7.79 5.99
C MET A 50 -5.43 -6.33 6.10
N SER A 51 -4.15 -6.07 5.88
CA SER A 51 -3.63 -4.71 5.78
C SER A 51 -2.76 -4.56 4.54
N ILE A 52 -2.78 -3.36 3.94
CA ILE A 52 -1.87 -2.95 2.87
C ILE A 52 -1.50 -1.49 3.14
N GLY A 53 -0.22 -1.16 3.07
CA GLY A 53 0.25 0.20 3.28
C GLY A 53 1.64 0.40 2.70
N PHE A 54 1.92 1.63 2.25
CA PHE A 54 3.22 2.00 1.71
C PHE A 54 3.84 3.08 2.59
N ALA A 55 5.03 2.80 3.10
CA ALA A 55 5.85 3.71 3.89
C ALA A 55 6.82 4.50 2.98
N LYS A 56 7.91 5.01 3.54
CA LYS A 56 8.88 5.78 2.76
C LYS A 56 9.65 4.92 1.76
N GLU A 57 10.20 3.81 2.22
CA GLU A 57 11.18 2.98 1.50
C GLU A 57 10.61 1.66 1.01
N SER A 58 9.51 1.23 1.58
CA SER A 58 8.88 -0.06 1.28
C SER A 58 7.38 -0.02 1.47
N GLY A 59 6.71 -0.91 0.80
CA GLY A 59 5.33 -1.28 1.08
C GLY A 59 5.28 -2.55 1.93
N SER A 60 4.21 -2.70 2.67
CA SER A 60 3.88 -3.92 3.41
C SER A 60 2.43 -4.32 3.15
N ALA A 61 2.20 -5.61 3.13
CA ALA A 61 0.86 -6.16 3.15
C ALA A 61 0.83 -7.40 4.04
N SER A 62 -0.26 -7.62 4.75
CA SER A 62 -0.43 -8.80 5.59
C SER A 62 -1.83 -9.36 5.43
N LEU A 63 -1.91 -10.68 5.56
CA LEU A 63 -3.13 -11.43 5.70
C LEU A 63 -2.97 -12.33 6.94
N ASP A 64 -3.93 -12.24 7.86
CA ASP A 64 -4.11 -13.20 8.95
C ASP A 64 -5.46 -13.87 8.75
N VAL A 65 -5.46 -15.20 8.68
CA VAL A 65 -6.65 -15.98 8.30
C VAL A 65 -6.61 -17.37 8.93
N PRO A 66 -7.74 -17.87 9.47
CA PRO A 66 -7.82 -19.24 9.95
C PRO A 66 -7.51 -20.27 8.87
N LYS A 67 -6.84 -21.37 9.22
CA LYS A 67 -6.45 -22.46 8.29
C LYS A 67 -7.58 -22.92 7.37
N LYS A 68 -8.80 -23.06 7.92
CA LYS A 68 -9.99 -23.49 7.16
C LYS A 68 -10.39 -22.52 6.04
N ALA A 69 -10.04 -21.25 6.16
CA ALA A 69 -10.38 -20.18 5.22
C ALA A 69 -9.17 -19.73 4.34
N LEU A 70 -8.00 -20.34 4.54
CA LEU A 70 -6.73 -19.94 3.94
C LEU A 70 -6.80 -19.79 2.41
N LYS A 71 -7.38 -20.76 1.71
CA LYS A 71 -7.46 -20.72 0.23
C LYS A 71 -8.23 -19.51 -0.25
N ARG A 72 -9.37 -19.22 0.36
CA ARG A 72 -10.23 -18.09 -0.05
C ARG A 72 -9.63 -16.76 0.35
N GLY A 73 -9.12 -16.64 1.59
CA GLY A 73 -8.45 -15.43 2.05
C GLY A 73 -7.21 -15.09 1.22
N LEU A 74 -6.40 -16.10 0.85
CA LEU A 74 -5.23 -15.90 -0.01
C LEU A 74 -5.62 -15.43 -1.42
N GLN A 75 -6.73 -15.92 -1.96
CA GLN A 75 -7.23 -15.47 -3.27
C GLN A 75 -7.65 -14.00 -3.23
N ASN A 76 -8.43 -13.59 -2.22
CA ASN A 76 -8.82 -12.19 -2.03
C ASN A 76 -7.61 -11.28 -1.83
N PHE A 77 -6.62 -11.75 -1.06
CA PHE A 77 -5.37 -11.02 -0.86
C PHE A 77 -4.59 -10.83 -2.16
N ALA A 78 -4.49 -11.89 -2.96
CA ALA A 78 -3.83 -11.82 -4.27
C ALA A 78 -4.58 -10.86 -5.22
N ASP A 79 -5.92 -10.87 -5.22
CA ASP A 79 -6.73 -10.00 -6.06
C ASP A 79 -6.55 -8.52 -5.71
N LEU A 80 -6.50 -8.17 -4.40
CA LEU A 80 -6.24 -6.81 -3.96
C LEU A 80 -4.81 -6.34 -4.28
N LEU A 81 -3.82 -7.22 -4.22
CA LEU A 81 -2.45 -6.88 -4.59
C LEU A 81 -2.25 -6.71 -6.09
N ARG A 82 -2.94 -7.52 -6.89
CA ARG A 82 -2.73 -7.61 -8.33
C ARG A 82 -3.67 -6.73 -9.14
N ARG A 83 -4.91 -6.58 -8.68
CA ARG A 83 -6.02 -5.99 -9.43
C ARG A 83 -6.92 -5.12 -8.54
N PRO A 84 -6.36 -4.16 -7.80
CA PRO A 84 -7.18 -3.24 -7.02
C PRO A 84 -8.07 -2.38 -7.94
N ALA A 85 -9.32 -2.17 -7.55
CA ALA A 85 -10.27 -1.39 -8.35
C ALA A 85 -10.09 0.12 -8.18
N PHE A 86 -9.55 0.56 -7.05
CA PHE A 86 -9.44 1.98 -6.69
C PHE A 86 -10.80 2.69 -6.87
N GLU A 87 -11.85 2.18 -6.21
CA GLU A 87 -13.18 2.75 -6.31
C GLU A 87 -13.16 4.24 -5.95
N GLN A 88 -13.84 5.07 -6.78
CA GLN A 88 -13.72 6.54 -6.74
C GLN A 88 -14.11 7.12 -5.37
N GLY A 89 -15.21 6.64 -4.76
CA GLY A 89 -15.65 7.14 -3.45
C GLY A 89 -14.63 6.84 -2.35
N ARG A 90 -13.93 5.70 -2.43
CA ARG A 90 -12.86 5.36 -1.48
C ARG A 90 -11.60 6.21 -1.70
N VAL A 91 -11.32 6.60 -2.95
CA VAL A 91 -10.23 7.57 -3.24
C VAL A 91 -10.57 8.93 -2.63
N GLU A 92 -11.79 9.43 -2.82
CA GLU A 92 -12.21 10.71 -2.23
C GLU A 92 -12.20 10.66 -0.69
N LEU A 93 -12.65 9.56 -0.10
CA LEU A 93 -12.56 9.37 1.35
C LEU A 93 -11.11 9.39 1.84
N ALA A 94 -10.20 8.72 1.16
CA ALA A 94 -8.77 8.73 1.49
C ALA A 94 -8.16 10.13 1.40
N LYS A 95 -8.57 10.94 0.40
CA LYS A 95 -8.18 12.35 0.29
C LYS A 95 -8.65 13.15 1.50
N LEU A 96 -9.93 13.03 1.87
CA LEU A 96 -10.48 13.72 3.04
C LEU A 96 -9.74 13.36 4.33
N GLN A 97 -9.44 12.08 4.53
CA GLN A 97 -8.67 11.60 5.68
C GLN A 97 -7.24 12.16 5.68
N ALA A 98 -6.59 12.21 4.52
CA ALA A 98 -5.25 12.80 4.40
C ALA A 98 -5.25 14.31 4.70
N LEU A 99 -6.25 15.05 4.22
CA LEU A 99 -6.42 16.48 4.51
C LEU A 99 -6.68 16.73 5.99
N GLU A 100 -7.50 15.90 6.64
CA GLU A 100 -7.72 15.97 8.08
C GLU A 100 -6.44 15.67 8.87
N GLY A 101 -5.64 14.68 8.44
CA GLY A 101 -4.32 14.41 9.00
C GLY A 101 -3.37 15.61 8.89
N ILE A 102 -3.43 16.36 7.77
CA ILE A 102 -2.67 17.59 7.59
C ILE A 102 -3.12 18.68 8.57
N ARG A 103 -4.41 18.85 8.80
CA ARG A 103 -4.96 19.84 9.76
C ARG A 103 -4.50 19.54 11.19
N ARG A 104 -4.54 18.27 11.59
CA ARG A 104 -4.14 17.83 12.94
C ARG A 104 -2.63 17.68 13.13
N ARG A 105 -1.82 17.94 12.11
CA ARG A 105 -0.37 17.73 12.15
C ARG A 105 0.34 18.56 13.23
N GLN A 106 -0.25 19.68 13.62
CA GLN A 106 0.29 20.59 14.64
C GLN A 106 -0.13 20.20 16.09
N ASP A 107 -1.03 19.23 16.25
CA ASP A 107 -1.57 18.87 17.56
C ASP A 107 -0.59 18.01 18.39
N SER A 108 0.45 17.46 17.75
CA SER A 108 1.43 16.59 18.42
C SER A 108 2.83 17.22 18.43
N PRO A 109 3.34 17.66 19.58
CA PRO A 109 4.70 18.22 19.70
C PRO A 109 5.79 17.28 19.19
N GLY A 110 5.68 15.98 19.46
CA GLY A 110 6.65 14.97 18.98
C GLY A 110 6.67 14.87 17.46
N SER A 111 5.50 14.95 16.81
CA SER A 111 5.40 14.96 15.34
C SER A 111 6.01 16.22 14.74
N ILE A 112 5.85 17.37 15.39
CA ILE A 112 6.47 18.64 14.97
C ILE A 112 8.00 18.52 15.03
N VAL A 113 8.53 18.09 16.18
CA VAL A 113 9.99 17.91 16.37
C VAL A 113 10.56 16.93 15.33
N GLY A 114 9.91 15.80 15.11
CA GLY A 114 10.38 14.80 14.13
C GLY A 114 10.44 15.35 12.69
N ARG A 115 9.47 16.16 12.28
CA ARG A 115 9.47 16.79 10.95
C ARG A 115 10.56 17.85 10.81
N GLU A 116 10.65 18.74 11.78
CA GLU A 116 11.66 19.80 11.75
C GLU A 116 13.08 19.23 11.84
N PHE A 117 13.28 18.20 12.65
CA PHE A 117 14.56 17.49 12.70
C PHE A 117 14.90 16.82 11.36
N ALA A 118 13.93 16.20 10.69
CA ALA A 118 14.16 15.61 9.36
C ALA A 118 14.55 16.67 8.32
N LYS A 119 13.93 17.86 8.34
CA LYS A 119 14.29 18.97 7.46
C LYS A 119 15.71 19.50 7.75
N LEU A 120 16.05 19.60 9.04
CA LEU A 120 17.38 20.05 9.46
C LEU A 120 18.47 19.04 9.05
N LEU A 121 18.19 17.75 9.20
CA LEU A 121 19.16 16.68 8.92
C LEU A 121 19.36 16.44 7.43
N TYR A 122 18.26 16.37 6.66
CA TYR A 122 18.30 15.96 5.26
C TYR A 122 18.15 17.14 4.27
N GLY A 123 17.75 18.31 4.75
CA GLY A 123 17.32 19.40 3.89
C GLY A 123 15.85 19.27 3.42
N PRO A 124 15.17 20.39 3.13
CA PRO A 124 13.73 20.41 2.88
C PRO A 124 13.30 19.72 1.58
N THR A 125 14.20 19.55 0.63
CA THR A 125 13.93 18.92 -0.67
C THR A 125 14.19 17.42 -0.71
N HIS A 126 14.90 16.90 0.29
CA HIS A 126 15.22 15.47 0.35
C HIS A 126 13.95 14.62 0.52
N PRO A 127 13.83 13.45 -0.15
CA PRO A 127 12.65 12.59 -0.03
C PRO A 127 12.25 12.24 1.41
N SER A 128 13.23 12.08 2.32
CA SER A 128 12.99 11.78 3.74
C SER A 128 12.38 12.95 4.52
N ALA A 129 12.51 14.19 4.04
CA ALA A 129 11.99 15.40 4.67
C ALA A 129 10.77 15.99 3.96
N ARG A 130 10.40 15.45 2.79
CA ARG A 130 9.19 15.90 2.06
C ARG A 130 7.94 15.64 2.88
N GLU A 131 7.06 16.62 2.91
CA GLU A 131 5.78 16.55 3.61
C GLU A 131 4.61 16.63 2.63
N THR A 132 3.53 15.92 2.95
CA THR A 132 2.26 16.13 2.27
C THR A 132 1.74 17.53 2.51
N SER A 133 1.12 18.12 1.52
CA SER A 133 0.44 19.42 1.59
C SER A 133 -0.98 19.30 1.05
N VAL A 134 -1.83 20.25 1.36
CA VAL A 134 -3.18 20.31 0.77
C VAL A 134 -3.07 20.26 -0.76
N ARG A 135 -2.18 21.06 -1.34
CA ARG A 135 -1.96 21.11 -2.79
C ARG A 135 -1.52 19.75 -3.36
N SER A 136 -0.61 19.03 -2.69
CA SER A 136 -0.14 17.74 -3.20
C SER A 136 -1.23 16.67 -3.11
N ILE A 137 -2.06 16.68 -2.06
CA ILE A 137 -3.18 15.74 -1.91
C ILE A 137 -4.30 16.04 -2.93
N ASP A 138 -4.65 17.31 -3.11
CA ASP A 138 -5.68 17.71 -4.08
C ASP A 138 -5.27 17.35 -5.52
N ALA A 139 -3.98 17.42 -5.85
CA ALA A 139 -3.45 17.08 -7.17
C ALA A 139 -3.48 15.57 -7.48
N ILE A 140 -3.63 14.70 -6.47
CA ILE A 140 -3.68 13.25 -6.69
C ILE A 140 -5.06 12.87 -7.26
N THR A 141 -5.07 12.08 -8.33
CA THR A 141 -6.28 11.52 -8.95
C THR A 141 -6.32 10.00 -8.82
N ARG A 142 -7.47 9.40 -9.10
CA ARG A 142 -7.60 7.93 -9.17
C ARG A 142 -6.63 7.33 -10.19
N GLU A 143 -6.48 7.97 -11.32
CA GLU A 143 -5.58 7.56 -12.41
C GLU A 143 -4.12 7.53 -11.95
N ASP A 144 -3.73 8.45 -11.06
CA ASP A 144 -2.40 8.46 -10.46
C ASP A 144 -2.17 7.23 -9.56
N LEU A 145 -3.18 6.82 -8.77
CA LEU A 145 -3.10 5.62 -7.95
C LEU A 145 -2.94 4.37 -8.82
N VAL A 146 -3.74 4.28 -9.89
CA VAL A 146 -3.67 3.18 -10.86
C VAL A 146 -2.28 3.15 -11.52
N ALA A 147 -1.79 4.29 -12.00
CA ALA A 147 -0.48 4.38 -12.64
C ALA A 147 0.67 4.05 -11.67
N PHE A 148 0.57 4.52 -10.41
CA PHE A 148 1.56 4.22 -9.38
C PHE A 148 1.60 2.73 -9.07
N HIS A 149 0.44 2.09 -8.88
CA HIS A 149 0.34 0.65 -8.67
C HIS A 149 0.95 -0.13 -9.85
N GLN A 150 0.53 0.17 -11.09
CA GLN A 150 1.04 -0.50 -12.29
C GLN A 150 2.54 -0.34 -12.49
N ARG A 151 3.12 0.77 -12.04
CA ARG A 151 4.56 1.03 -12.13
C ARG A 151 5.38 0.34 -11.05
N THR A 152 4.82 0.14 -9.84
CA THR A 152 5.62 -0.21 -8.66
C THR A 152 5.30 -1.57 -8.05
N VAL A 153 4.12 -2.13 -8.31
CA VAL A 153 3.67 -3.38 -7.68
C VAL A 153 3.76 -4.54 -8.66
N HIS A 154 4.89 -5.27 -8.57
CA HIS A 154 5.19 -6.41 -9.43
C HIS A 154 5.72 -7.59 -8.62
N PRO A 155 5.50 -8.84 -9.05
CA PRO A 155 5.90 -10.02 -8.29
C PRO A 155 7.41 -10.12 -8.05
N ASN A 156 8.23 -9.61 -8.97
CA ASN A 156 9.70 -9.57 -8.83
C ASN A 156 10.20 -8.46 -7.89
N GLY A 157 9.32 -7.58 -7.42
CA GLY A 157 9.57 -6.59 -6.36
C GLY A 157 9.02 -7.01 -5.00
N ILE A 158 8.59 -8.27 -4.84
CA ILE A 158 7.88 -8.76 -3.64
C ILE A 158 8.70 -9.85 -2.96
N ILE A 159 8.78 -9.77 -1.62
CA ILE A 159 9.20 -10.86 -0.75
C ILE A 159 7.97 -11.28 0.06
N LEU A 160 7.60 -12.57 0.00
CA LEU A 160 6.46 -13.12 0.70
C LEU A 160 6.94 -14.14 1.73
N GLY A 161 6.59 -13.92 3.00
CA GLY A 161 6.83 -14.82 4.12
C GLY A 161 5.52 -15.36 4.68
N VAL A 162 5.47 -16.67 4.93
CA VAL A 162 4.29 -17.35 5.50
C VAL A 162 4.68 -18.04 6.79
N THR A 163 3.85 -17.87 7.83
CA THR A 163 4.00 -18.55 9.13
C THR A 163 2.65 -19.11 9.55
N GLY A 164 2.63 -20.27 10.19
CA GLY A 164 1.39 -20.90 10.67
C GLY A 164 1.44 -22.42 10.62
N ASP A 165 0.27 -23.03 10.81
CA ASP A 165 0.07 -24.48 10.76
C ASP A 165 -0.31 -24.94 9.34
N PHE A 166 0.68 -25.34 8.55
CA PHE A 166 0.50 -25.82 7.17
C PHE A 166 1.63 -26.78 6.76
N GLU A 167 1.33 -27.64 5.79
CA GLU A 167 2.34 -28.41 5.09
C GLU A 167 2.99 -27.55 4.00
N LYS A 168 4.33 -27.54 3.94
CA LYS A 168 5.10 -26.71 3.00
C LYS A 168 4.69 -26.91 1.54
N ALA A 169 4.47 -28.16 1.14
CA ALA A 169 4.12 -28.49 -0.24
C ALA A 169 2.77 -27.89 -0.63
N ASP A 170 1.78 -27.96 0.25
CA ASP A 170 0.43 -27.43 0.04
C ASP A 170 0.46 -25.90 -0.04
N MET A 171 1.22 -25.25 0.87
CA MET A 171 1.36 -23.81 0.85
C MET A 171 2.01 -23.32 -0.45
N VAL A 172 3.06 -23.97 -0.92
CA VAL A 172 3.72 -23.64 -2.20
C VAL A 172 2.74 -23.81 -3.36
N ALA A 173 1.90 -24.84 -3.36
CA ALA A 173 0.87 -25.03 -4.39
C ALA A 173 -0.17 -23.90 -4.37
N LEU A 174 -0.66 -23.50 -3.20
CA LEU A 174 -1.60 -22.39 -3.03
C LEU A 174 -1.00 -21.06 -3.51
N LEU A 175 0.26 -20.77 -3.14
CA LEU A 175 0.94 -19.56 -3.58
C LEU A 175 1.16 -19.53 -5.10
N ARG A 176 1.52 -20.67 -5.70
CA ARG A 176 1.62 -20.77 -7.16
C ARG A 176 0.28 -20.56 -7.86
N ALA A 177 -0.80 -21.06 -7.30
CA ALA A 177 -2.14 -20.85 -7.84
C ALA A 177 -2.57 -19.38 -7.77
N ALA A 178 -2.20 -18.66 -6.69
CA ALA A 178 -2.59 -17.26 -6.48
C ALA A 178 -1.72 -16.24 -7.24
N PHE A 179 -0.41 -16.54 -7.40
CA PHE A 179 0.57 -15.56 -7.89
C PHE A 179 1.39 -16.04 -9.10
N GLY A 180 1.31 -17.33 -9.48
CA GLY A 180 2.24 -17.91 -10.45
C GLY A 180 2.11 -17.39 -11.88
N ASP A 181 0.94 -16.89 -12.26
CA ASP A 181 0.64 -16.26 -13.55
C ASP A 181 0.86 -14.73 -13.56
N TRP A 182 1.28 -14.16 -12.43
CA TRP A 182 1.52 -12.72 -12.34
C TRP A 182 2.82 -12.35 -13.09
N ALA A 183 2.68 -11.60 -14.17
CA ALA A 183 3.81 -11.20 -15.01
C ALA A 183 4.77 -10.27 -14.24
N LYS A 184 6.06 -10.49 -14.44
CA LYS A 184 7.11 -9.60 -13.95
C LYS A 184 7.02 -8.25 -14.66
N GLY A 185 7.42 -7.18 -13.94
CA GLY A 185 7.49 -5.83 -14.48
C GLY A 185 8.82 -5.16 -14.19
N ASP A 186 8.96 -3.95 -14.68
CA ASP A 186 10.12 -3.11 -14.39
C ASP A 186 9.90 -2.40 -13.05
N VAL A 187 10.55 -2.92 -11.99
CA VAL A 187 10.44 -2.35 -10.63
C VAL A 187 11.41 -1.17 -10.51
N PRO A 188 10.91 0.05 -10.29
CA PRO A 188 11.77 1.22 -10.20
C PRO A 188 12.85 1.07 -9.13
N ALA A 189 14.09 1.41 -9.46
CA ALA A 189 15.13 1.55 -8.47
C ALA A 189 14.92 2.85 -7.68
N VAL A 190 14.93 2.75 -6.34
CA VAL A 190 14.92 3.94 -5.48
C VAL A 190 16.37 4.42 -5.36
N THR A 191 16.66 5.56 -5.95
CA THR A 191 17.95 6.25 -5.74
C THR A 191 17.78 7.19 -4.56
N ILE A 192 18.51 6.92 -3.47
CA ILE A 192 18.52 7.78 -2.29
C ILE A 192 19.59 8.85 -2.55
N PRO A 193 19.22 10.15 -2.53
CA PRO A 193 20.21 11.22 -2.59
C PRO A 193 21.17 11.12 -1.39
N ALA A 194 22.44 11.45 -1.60
CA ALA A 194 23.37 11.62 -0.49
C ALA A 194 22.94 12.83 0.37
N VAL A 195 23.18 12.72 1.68
CA VAL A 195 22.98 13.81 2.65
C VAL A 195 24.17 14.74 2.64
#